data_d0ed19f5e1bae3d0f3c1fca426b017ca
#
_entry.id   d0ed19f5e1bae3d0f3c1fca426b017ca
#
_cell.length_a   1.000
_cell.length_b   1.000
_cell.length_c   1.000
_cell.angle_alpha   90.00
_cell.angle_beta   90.00
_cell.angle_gamma   90.00
#
_symmetry.space_group_name_H-M   'P 1'
#
loop_
_entity.id
_entity.type
_entity.pdbx_description
1 polymer ?
#
loop_
_entity_poly.entity_id
_entity_poly.type
_entity_poly.pdbx_seq_one_letter_code
_entity_poly.pdbx_strand_id
1 'polypeptide(L)'
;TVDKASLATVCPECTAQTHAPSGDLTASEGQELSLTSKVTLSPGKMTNNDQDWAFTGVANTAIVKAIAEPAEVPAGGFTPGTSVTYTLTVTNEGPSPATGVIAQDKLPSGVTFVSAEGDGTYDAASGKWDLSTEVIEKGATRTLRITVTIDASAAGSVVTNTATIEKQDQIGDKKPDNTSSVPLTAGYTIAGKLYNDADASFNSSDSEAPYAGVTVALLKKDGTPVLDKDGNPMTAVTDAEGKYSFVGLPLGEYTVSVVDPTSGPLAGTKPTEAYTGRYKTTADVTIAEATGSVIDVNFGFVKPASVGDYTWMDVNRDGLQDADEPALPGVTVTLTRADGSAVTDASGNPVAAVTTDANGKYVFENLLPGDYKVSFQAPAGYEATTSEAGDDRAADSNGASASVTLVQGQTDDTIDFGAVGTGVIGDQL
;
A
#
# COMPACT_ATOMS: atom_id res chain seq x y z
N THR A 1 -33.44 56.21 -31.15
CA THR A 1 -32.15 56.13 -30.47
C THR A 1 -32.40 55.75 -29.03
N VAL A 2 -31.94 54.56 -28.63
CA VAL A 2 -31.95 54.14 -27.22
C VAL A 2 -30.82 54.91 -26.53
N ASP A 3 -31.17 55.63 -25.47
CA ASP A 3 -30.16 56.40 -24.73
C ASP A 3 -29.18 55.43 -24.03
N LYS A 4 -27.86 55.66 -24.23
CA LYS A 4 -26.79 54.87 -23.66
C LYS A 4 -26.86 54.78 -22.12
N ALA A 5 -27.34 55.87 -21.48
CA ALA A 5 -27.52 55.91 -20.03
C ALA A 5 -28.65 54.96 -19.55
N SER A 6 -29.74 54.88 -20.33
CA SER A 6 -30.85 53.94 -20.03
C SER A 6 -30.45 52.48 -20.22
N LEU A 7 -29.60 52.23 -21.24
CA LEU A 7 -29.09 50.86 -21.49
C LEU A 7 -28.17 50.42 -20.34
N ALA A 8 -27.25 51.27 -19.90
CA ALA A 8 -26.35 50.99 -18.79
C ALA A 8 -27.05 50.77 -17.46
N THR A 9 -28.29 51.29 -17.29
CA THR A 9 -29.08 51.11 -16.09
C THR A 9 -29.87 49.79 -16.11
N VAL A 10 -30.29 49.35 -17.32
CA VAL A 10 -31.13 48.14 -17.47
C VAL A 10 -30.29 46.89 -17.75
N CYS A 11 -29.18 47.03 -18.47
CA CYS A 11 -28.27 45.92 -18.76
C CYS A 11 -26.85 46.46 -19.05
N PRO A 12 -26.03 46.67 -18.02
CA PRO A 12 -24.71 47.31 -18.14
C PRO A 12 -23.77 46.64 -19.14
N GLU A 13 -23.96 45.35 -19.36
CA GLU A 13 -23.06 44.47 -20.10
C GLU A 13 -23.73 43.81 -21.32
N CYS A 14 -24.88 44.32 -21.80
CA CYS A 14 -25.58 43.75 -22.94
C CYS A 14 -24.98 44.19 -24.27
N THR A 15 -24.85 43.22 -25.22
CA THR A 15 -24.61 43.50 -26.63
C THR A 15 -25.92 43.58 -27.40
N ALA A 16 -26.08 44.57 -28.29
CA ALA A 16 -27.31 44.72 -29.08
C ALA A 16 -27.26 43.81 -30.34
N GLN A 17 -28.34 43.06 -30.56
CA GLN A 17 -28.61 42.43 -31.86
C GLN A 17 -29.73 43.13 -32.56
N THR A 18 -29.54 43.52 -33.83
CA THR A 18 -30.59 44.09 -34.67
C THR A 18 -31.20 43.03 -35.56
N HIS A 19 -32.53 42.92 -35.57
CA HIS A 19 -33.26 42.15 -36.58
C HIS A 19 -33.43 43.00 -37.84
N ALA A 20 -32.30 43.41 -38.49
CA ALA A 20 -32.32 44.03 -39.79
C ALA A 20 -31.70 43.07 -40.82
N PRO A 21 -32.19 43.00 -42.06
CA PRO A 21 -31.72 42.02 -43.06
C PRO A 21 -30.27 42.21 -43.53
N SER A 22 -29.46 42.98 -42.87
CA SER A 22 -28.04 43.11 -43.20
C SER A 22 -27.22 43.65 -42.03
N GLY A 23 -26.47 42.73 -41.36
CA GLY A 23 -25.28 43.08 -40.58
C GLY A 23 -25.35 42.71 -39.10
N ASP A 24 -24.66 41.66 -38.69
CA ASP A 24 -24.23 41.40 -37.30
C ASP A 24 -23.27 42.52 -36.87
N LEU A 25 -23.64 43.24 -35.80
CA LEU A 25 -22.72 44.14 -35.14
C LEU A 25 -22.08 43.44 -33.95
N THR A 26 -20.91 42.83 -34.15
CA THR A 26 -20.04 42.40 -33.07
C THR A 26 -19.11 43.54 -32.67
N ALA A 27 -19.15 43.97 -31.41
CA ALA A 27 -18.14 44.85 -30.84
C ALA A 27 -17.07 44.03 -30.12
N SER A 28 -15.80 44.29 -30.43
CA SER A 28 -14.68 43.86 -29.60
C SER A 28 -14.53 44.78 -28.38
N GLU A 29 -13.94 44.26 -27.31
CA GLU A 29 -13.70 45.03 -26.07
C GLU A 29 -13.12 46.43 -26.36
N GLY A 30 -13.77 47.47 -25.83
CA GLY A 30 -13.31 48.86 -25.94
C GLY A 30 -13.90 49.68 -27.09
N GLN A 31 -14.79 49.16 -27.93
CA GLN A 31 -15.45 49.94 -28.99
C GLN A 31 -16.79 50.51 -28.55
N GLU A 32 -17.05 51.78 -28.92
CA GLU A 32 -18.38 52.40 -28.76
C GLU A 32 -19.38 51.75 -29.72
N LEU A 33 -20.46 51.18 -29.17
CA LEU A 33 -21.58 50.68 -29.97
C LEU A 33 -22.46 51.84 -30.44
N SER A 34 -22.51 52.09 -31.73
CA SER A 34 -23.47 53.00 -32.34
C SER A 34 -24.70 52.19 -32.81
N LEU A 35 -25.77 52.25 -32.02
CA LEU A 35 -27.06 51.63 -32.34
C LEU A 35 -27.92 52.64 -33.15
N THR A 36 -27.83 52.59 -34.49
CA THR A 36 -28.70 53.41 -35.37
C THR A 36 -29.35 52.45 -36.38
N SER A 37 -30.66 52.50 -36.43
CA SER A 37 -31.45 51.91 -37.51
C SER A 37 -32.05 53.05 -38.37
N LYS A 38 -31.95 52.96 -39.71
CA LYS A 38 -32.50 53.88 -40.62
C LYS A 38 -33.94 53.54 -40.92
N VAL A 39 -34.88 54.33 -40.41
CA VAL A 39 -36.30 54.15 -40.64
C VAL A 39 -36.72 55.09 -41.76
N THR A 40 -37.33 54.59 -42.83
CA THR A 40 -37.92 55.45 -43.90
C THR A 40 -39.43 55.49 -43.69
N LEU A 41 -39.94 56.65 -43.43
CA LEU A 41 -41.38 56.87 -43.33
C LEU A 41 -41.91 57.29 -44.70
N SER A 42 -42.94 56.60 -45.19
CA SER A 42 -43.65 56.97 -46.44
C SER A 42 -44.81 57.92 -46.14
N PRO A 43 -45.17 58.78 -47.08
CA PRO A 43 -46.35 59.67 -46.94
C PRO A 43 -47.61 58.84 -46.67
N GLY A 44 -48.25 59.10 -45.50
CA GLY A 44 -49.43 58.35 -45.04
C GLY A 44 -49.16 57.23 -44.01
N LYS A 45 -47.90 56.84 -43.76
CA LYS A 45 -47.49 55.98 -42.63
C LYS A 45 -46.59 56.75 -41.68
N MET A 46 -47.16 57.27 -40.61
CA MET A 46 -46.45 58.14 -39.64
C MET A 46 -45.82 57.39 -38.50
N THR A 47 -45.97 56.04 -38.44
CA THR A 47 -45.39 55.16 -37.42
C THR A 47 -44.82 53.93 -38.07
N ASN A 48 -43.65 53.53 -37.64
CA ASN A 48 -43.08 52.23 -37.92
C ASN A 48 -42.84 51.55 -36.60
N ASN A 49 -43.65 50.52 -36.31
CA ASN A 49 -43.60 49.74 -35.06
C ASN A 49 -42.81 48.42 -35.23
N ASP A 50 -42.14 48.24 -36.38
CA ASP A 50 -41.44 46.97 -36.71
C ASP A 50 -39.95 47.03 -36.37
N GLN A 51 -39.54 47.96 -35.49
CA GLN A 51 -38.15 48.14 -35.06
C GLN A 51 -37.97 47.62 -33.62
N ASP A 52 -37.87 46.31 -33.49
CA ASP A 52 -37.60 45.68 -32.22
C ASP A 52 -36.11 45.48 -32.02
N TRP A 53 -35.68 45.64 -30.79
CA TRP A 53 -34.29 45.44 -30.37
C TRP A 53 -34.23 44.31 -29.35
N ALA A 54 -33.50 43.29 -29.68
CA ALA A 54 -33.20 42.21 -28.73
C ALA A 54 -31.78 42.41 -28.16
N PHE A 55 -31.65 42.21 -26.87
CA PHE A 55 -30.37 42.26 -26.19
C PHE A 55 -30.11 40.89 -25.56
N THR A 56 -28.91 40.38 -25.76
CA THR A 56 -28.47 39.15 -25.11
C THR A 56 -27.42 39.50 -24.07
N GLY A 57 -27.61 39.06 -22.84
CA GLY A 57 -26.63 39.24 -21.77
C GLY A 57 -25.32 38.49 -22.06
N VAL A 58 -24.22 39.00 -21.53
CA VAL A 58 -22.93 38.33 -21.56
C VAL A 58 -22.72 37.66 -20.22
N ALA A 59 -22.57 36.34 -20.21
CA ALA A 59 -22.25 35.59 -19.01
C ALA A 59 -21.16 34.54 -19.30
N ASN A 60 -20.33 34.29 -18.32
CA ASN A 60 -19.36 33.20 -18.32
C ASN A 60 -19.69 32.25 -17.20
N THR A 61 -20.04 31.03 -17.53
CA THR A 61 -20.23 29.96 -16.52
C THR A 61 -19.04 29.04 -16.52
N ALA A 62 -18.55 28.67 -15.34
CA ALA A 62 -17.47 27.74 -15.13
C ALA A 62 -17.97 26.53 -14.33
N ILE A 63 -17.44 25.34 -14.60
CA ILE A 63 -17.75 24.13 -13.84
C ILE A 63 -16.51 23.56 -13.17
N VAL A 64 -16.64 23.21 -11.89
CA VAL A 64 -15.61 22.49 -11.14
C VAL A 64 -16.19 21.18 -10.61
N LYS A 65 -15.49 20.10 -10.83
CA LYS A 65 -15.80 18.77 -10.30
C LYS A 65 -14.72 18.33 -9.31
N ALA A 66 -15.14 17.78 -8.18
CA ALA A 66 -14.22 17.26 -7.17
C ALA A 66 -14.81 15.99 -6.50
N ILE A 67 -13.97 15.19 -5.84
CA ILE A 67 -14.44 14.17 -4.90
C ILE A 67 -14.75 14.90 -3.59
N ALA A 68 -15.97 14.73 -3.10
CA ALA A 68 -16.42 15.29 -1.83
C ALA A 68 -16.34 14.28 -0.69
N GLU A 69 -16.61 13.00 -0.99
CA GLU A 69 -16.55 11.91 -0.03
C GLU A 69 -15.95 10.65 -0.69
N PRO A 70 -15.02 10.00 0.02
CA PRO A 70 -14.41 10.43 1.29
C PRO A 70 -13.60 11.72 1.11
N ALA A 71 -13.46 12.49 2.19
CA ALA A 71 -12.73 13.77 2.17
C ALA A 71 -11.25 13.62 1.80
N GLU A 72 -10.67 12.45 2.09
CA GLU A 72 -9.32 12.07 1.69
C GLU A 72 -9.37 10.89 0.71
N VAL A 73 -8.73 11.04 -0.43
CA VAL A 73 -8.56 9.95 -1.39
C VAL A 73 -7.56 8.97 -0.80
N PRO A 74 -7.90 7.67 -0.61
CA PRO A 74 -6.96 6.69 -0.10
C PRO A 74 -5.70 6.65 -0.97
N ALA A 75 -4.52 6.58 -0.35
CA ALA A 75 -3.23 6.53 -1.06
C ALA A 75 -3.16 5.37 -2.07
N GLY A 76 -3.93 4.31 -1.82
CA GLY A 76 -4.05 3.13 -2.69
C GLY A 76 -5.17 3.19 -3.72
N GLY A 77 -5.88 4.30 -3.81
CA GLY A 77 -7.11 4.36 -4.59
C GLY A 77 -8.29 3.72 -3.85
N PHE A 78 -9.38 3.51 -4.56
CA PHE A 78 -10.65 3.05 -4.02
C PHE A 78 -10.88 1.58 -4.28
N THR A 79 -11.21 0.82 -3.25
CA THR A 79 -11.60 -0.58 -3.41
C THR A 79 -12.98 -0.69 -4.09
N PRO A 80 -13.17 -1.61 -5.05
CA PRO A 80 -14.49 -1.91 -5.59
C PRO A 80 -15.53 -2.16 -4.49
N GLY A 81 -16.76 -1.67 -4.69
CA GLY A 81 -17.82 -1.65 -3.70
C GLY A 81 -17.84 -0.39 -2.82
N THR A 82 -16.77 0.42 -2.82
CA THR A 82 -16.75 1.70 -2.09
C THR A 82 -17.66 2.72 -2.76
N SER A 83 -18.39 3.48 -1.95
CA SER A 83 -19.16 4.64 -2.42
C SER A 83 -18.28 5.87 -2.48
N VAL A 84 -18.40 6.62 -3.57
CA VAL A 84 -17.71 7.90 -3.81
C VAL A 84 -18.76 8.95 -4.16
N THR A 85 -18.67 10.12 -3.53
CA THR A 85 -19.54 11.26 -3.87
C THR A 85 -18.73 12.33 -4.58
N TYR A 86 -19.14 12.65 -5.80
CA TYR A 86 -18.63 13.81 -6.55
C TYR A 86 -19.46 15.05 -6.19
N THR A 87 -18.81 16.21 -6.11
CA THR A 87 -19.48 17.50 -6.12
C THR A 87 -19.18 18.20 -7.44
N LEU A 88 -20.22 18.67 -8.11
CA LEU A 88 -20.16 19.56 -9.26
C LEU A 88 -20.57 20.94 -8.78
N THR A 89 -19.81 21.97 -9.14
CA THR A 89 -20.12 23.36 -8.83
C THR A 89 -20.09 24.17 -10.11
N VAL A 90 -21.23 24.71 -10.51
CA VAL A 90 -21.34 25.68 -11.59
C VAL A 90 -21.32 27.08 -10.98
N THR A 91 -20.43 27.94 -11.44
CA THR A 91 -20.31 29.35 -11.02
C THR A 91 -20.55 30.25 -12.20
N ASN A 92 -21.38 31.30 -12.03
CA ASN A 92 -21.46 32.37 -13.02
C ASN A 92 -20.45 33.46 -12.66
N GLU A 93 -19.39 33.57 -13.43
CA GLU A 93 -18.37 34.61 -13.26
C GLU A 93 -18.84 35.98 -13.73
N GLY A 94 -20.01 36.04 -14.41
CA GLY A 94 -20.63 37.29 -14.88
C GLY A 94 -20.20 37.67 -16.30
N PRO A 95 -20.45 38.90 -16.70
CA PRO A 95 -21.00 40.02 -15.92
C PRO A 95 -22.50 40.00 -15.69
N SER A 96 -23.30 39.33 -16.53
CA SER A 96 -24.76 39.28 -16.43
C SER A 96 -25.22 37.98 -15.72
N PRO A 97 -26.45 37.91 -15.21
CA PRO A 97 -27.05 36.64 -14.77
C PRO A 97 -27.04 35.61 -15.89
N ALA A 98 -26.77 34.33 -15.54
CA ALA A 98 -26.86 33.23 -16.47
C ALA A 98 -28.20 32.50 -16.32
N THR A 99 -28.83 32.14 -17.46
CA THR A 99 -30.08 31.37 -17.56
C THR A 99 -29.93 30.26 -18.59
N GLY A 100 -30.84 29.31 -18.60
CA GLY A 100 -30.84 28.22 -19.54
C GLY A 100 -29.61 27.30 -19.43
N VAL A 101 -28.95 27.27 -18.27
CA VAL A 101 -27.72 26.49 -18.05
C VAL A 101 -28.04 25.01 -18.02
N ILE A 102 -27.31 24.25 -18.82
CA ILE A 102 -27.36 22.79 -18.87
C ILE A 102 -25.92 22.28 -18.81
N ALA A 103 -25.64 21.40 -17.85
CA ALA A 103 -24.39 20.66 -17.79
C ALA A 103 -24.62 19.17 -18.07
N GLN A 104 -23.57 18.51 -18.50
CA GLN A 104 -23.52 17.09 -18.77
C GLN A 104 -22.49 16.42 -17.87
N ASP A 105 -22.89 15.43 -17.10
CA ASP A 105 -22.02 14.54 -16.33
C ASP A 105 -22.47 13.09 -16.54
N LYS A 106 -22.10 12.54 -17.68
CA LYS A 106 -22.39 11.13 -17.97
C LYS A 106 -21.38 10.25 -17.27
N LEU A 107 -21.85 9.44 -16.32
CA LEU A 107 -21.01 8.53 -15.58
C LEU A 107 -20.27 7.56 -16.54
N PRO A 108 -18.93 7.40 -16.36
CA PRO A 108 -18.15 6.45 -17.15
C PRO A 108 -18.46 5.00 -16.75
N SER A 109 -18.01 4.04 -17.58
CA SER A 109 -17.96 2.63 -17.17
C SER A 109 -17.06 2.45 -15.97
N GLY A 110 -17.39 1.50 -15.08
CA GLY A 110 -16.63 1.21 -13.86
C GLY A 110 -17.18 1.90 -12.61
N VAL A 111 -18.28 2.66 -12.74
CA VAL A 111 -19.06 3.16 -11.61
C VAL A 111 -20.54 2.99 -11.84
N THR A 112 -21.27 2.69 -10.78
CA THR A 112 -22.74 2.56 -10.79
C THR A 112 -23.36 3.71 -9.99
N PHE A 113 -24.38 4.38 -10.58
CA PHE A 113 -25.14 5.46 -9.94
C PHE A 113 -25.88 4.96 -8.70
N VAL A 114 -25.82 5.76 -7.62
CA VAL A 114 -26.55 5.50 -6.36
C VAL A 114 -27.61 6.59 -6.14
N SER A 115 -27.19 7.86 -6.10
CA SER A 115 -28.09 8.99 -5.82
C SER A 115 -27.50 10.29 -6.36
N ALA A 116 -28.37 11.29 -6.53
CA ALA A 116 -27.97 12.66 -6.77
C ALA A 116 -28.84 13.60 -5.93
N GLU A 117 -28.24 14.67 -5.40
CA GLU A 117 -28.89 15.71 -4.60
C GLU A 117 -28.27 17.08 -4.86
N GLY A 118 -29.05 18.14 -4.82
CA GLY A 118 -28.54 19.50 -5.03
C GLY A 118 -29.52 20.37 -5.81
N ASP A 119 -28.97 21.40 -6.47
CA ASP A 119 -29.73 22.36 -7.27
C ASP A 119 -30.14 21.75 -8.62
N GLY A 120 -31.27 22.19 -9.17
CA GLY A 120 -31.79 21.75 -10.46
C GLY A 120 -32.28 20.30 -10.48
N THR A 121 -32.20 19.67 -11.64
CA THR A 121 -32.58 18.24 -11.81
C THR A 121 -31.49 17.48 -12.53
N TYR A 122 -31.17 16.26 -12.04
CA TYR A 122 -30.20 15.37 -12.66
C TYR A 122 -30.85 14.09 -13.17
N ASP A 123 -30.64 13.80 -14.45
CA ASP A 123 -31.03 12.54 -15.08
C ASP A 123 -29.80 11.60 -15.21
N ALA A 124 -29.73 10.60 -14.38
CA ALA A 124 -28.60 9.66 -14.35
C ALA A 124 -28.43 8.83 -15.65
N ALA A 125 -29.50 8.60 -16.40
CA ALA A 125 -29.43 7.83 -17.66
C ALA A 125 -28.72 8.60 -18.78
N SER A 126 -29.02 9.88 -18.91
CA SER A 126 -28.37 10.77 -19.88
C SER A 126 -27.14 11.47 -19.32
N GLY A 127 -27.03 11.63 -17.99
CA GLY A 127 -26.05 12.45 -17.32
C GLY A 127 -26.34 13.95 -17.37
N LYS A 128 -27.55 14.35 -17.78
CA LYS A 128 -27.94 15.73 -17.92
C LYS A 128 -28.23 16.34 -16.53
N TRP A 129 -27.55 17.45 -16.23
CA TRP A 129 -27.86 18.32 -15.11
C TRP A 129 -28.52 19.60 -15.62
N ASP A 130 -29.82 19.74 -15.36
CA ASP A 130 -30.68 20.79 -15.89
C ASP A 130 -30.89 21.89 -14.83
N LEU A 131 -30.29 23.04 -15.06
CA LEU A 131 -30.43 24.27 -14.31
C LEU A 131 -31.22 25.32 -15.09
N SER A 132 -31.88 24.95 -16.21
CA SER A 132 -32.52 25.89 -17.14
C SER A 132 -33.66 26.71 -16.54
N THR A 133 -34.24 26.23 -15.44
CA THR A 133 -35.31 26.94 -14.71
C THR A 133 -34.78 27.92 -13.67
N GLU A 134 -33.46 27.94 -13.46
CA GLU A 134 -32.81 28.78 -12.46
C GLU A 134 -32.13 29.97 -13.07
N VAL A 135 -32.07 31.05 -12.29
CA VAL A 135 -31.23 32.21 -12.59
C VAL A 135 -30.00 32.14 -11.71
N ILE A 136 -28.81 32.15 -12.33
CA ILE A 136 -27.54 32.15 -11.60
C ILE A 136 -26.97 33.56 -11.67
N GLU A 137 -27.09 34.32 -10.60
CA GLU A 137 -26.57 35.68 -10.52
C GLU A 137 -25.04 35.72 -10.61
N LYS A 138 -24.45 36.85 -10.98
CA LYS A 138 -23.00 37.03 -11.01
C LYS A 138 -22.37 36.65 -9.66
N GLY A 139 -21.39 35.76 -9.66
CA GLY A 139 -20.70 35.27 -8.48
C GLY A 139 -21.46 34.19 -7.70
N ALA A 140 -22.72 33.91 -8.12
CA ALA A 140 -23.49 32.81 -7.49
C ALA A 140 -23.09 31.45 -8.04
N THR A 141 -23.31 30.43 -7.23
CA THR A 141 -23.04 29.01 -7.54
C THR A 141 -24.30 28.17 -7.51
N ARG A 142 -24.23 27.03 -8.23
CA ARG A 142 -25.16 25.91 -8.10
C ARG A 142 -24.35 24.65 -7.89
N THR A 143 -24.83 23.77 -7.02
CA THR A 143 -24.10 22.55 -6.66
C THR A 143 -24.96 21.33 -6.88
N LEU A 144 -24.32 20.26 -7.37
CA LEU A 144 -24.88 18.91 -7.47
C LEU A 144 -23.90 17.92 -6.83
N ARG A 145 -24.42 17.05 -5.98
CA ARG A 145 -23.67 15.93 -5.42
C ARG A 145 -24.17 14.65 -6.08
N ILE A 146 -23.25 13.87 -6.64
CA ILE A 146 -23.56 12.58 -7.28
C ILE A 146 -22.80 11.49 -6.54
N THR A 147 -23.54 10.57 -5.94
CA THR A 147 -22.96 9.39 -5.29
C THR A 147 -22.98 8.21 -6.24
N VAL A 148 -21.84 7.54 -6.35
CA VAL A 148 -21.64 6.33 -7.15
C VAL A 148 -21.00 5.23 -6.31
N THR A 149 -21.17 3.97 -6.73
CA THR A 149 -20.40 2.82 -6.24
C THR A 149 -19.39 2.41 -7.31
N ILE A 150 -18.18 2.09 -6.90
CA ILE A 150 -17.14 1.60 -7.79
C ILE A 150 -17.41 0.13 -8.13
N ASP A 151 -17.45 -0.19 -9.40
CA ASP A 151 -17.72 -1.54 -9.87
C ASP A 151 -16.46 -2.44 -9.77
N ALA A 152 -16.65 -3.74 -9.58
CA ALA A 152 -15.55 -4.71 -9.58
C ALA A 152 -14.76 -4.70 -10.90
N SER A 153 -15.42 -4.41 -12.01
CA SER A 153 -14.80 -4.29 -13.34
C SER A 153 -13.82 -3.12 -13.48
N ALA A 154 -13.88 -2.14 -12.57
CA ALA A 154 -12.95 -1.01 -12.55
C ALA A 154 -11.60 -1.35 -11.90
N ALA A 155 -11.48 -2.48 -11.20
CA ALA A 155 -10.27 -2.85 -10.48
C ALA A 155 -9.05 -2.92 -11.43
N GLY A 156 -7.96 -2.28 -11.01
CA GLY A 156 -6.74 -2.18 -11.82
C GLY A 156 -6.76 -1.06 -12.87
N SER A 157 -7.77 -0.17 -12.86
CA SER A 157 -7.91 0.90 -13.83
C SER A 157 -8.07 2.28 -13.19
N VAL A 158 -7.90 3.31 -14.03
CA VAL A 158 -8.22 4.70 -13.67
C VAL A 158 -9.53 5.07 -14.38
N VAL A 159 -10.57 5.33 -13.58
CA VAL A 159 -11.88 5.79 -14.06
C VAL A 159 -11.91 7.30 -14.00
N THR A 160 -11.99 7.97 -15.15
CA THR A 160 -12.09 9.44 -15.22
C THR A 160 -13.53 9.85 -15.45
N ASN A 161 -14.10 10.62 -14.52
CA ASN A 161 -15.43 11.20 -14.67
C ASN A 161 -15.31 12.68 -15.02
N THR A 162 -16.01 13.10 -16.09
CA THR A 162 -15.93 14.44 -16.69
C THR A 162 -17.30 15.10 -16.71
N ALA A 163 -17.35 16.35 -16.23
CA ALA A 163 -18.51 17.21 -16.33
C ALA A 163 -18.24 18.36 -17.29
N THR A 164 -19.25 18.75 -18.08
CA THR A 164 -19.13 19.81 -19.10
C THR A 164 -20.39 20.67 -19.09
N ILE A 165 -20.25 22.01 -19.17
CA ILE A 165 -21.36 22.90 -19.47
C ILE A 165 -21.61 22.84 -20.98
N GLU A 166 -22.81 22.43 -21.37
CA GLU A 166 -23.19 22.29 -22.78
C GLU A 166 -23.90 23.50 -23.30
N LYS A 167 -24.68 24.20 -22.46
CA LYS A 167 -25.55 25.29 -22.88
C LYS A 167 -25.74 26.32 -21.78
N GLN A 168 -25.82 27.56 -22.20
CA GLN A 168 -26.41 28.71 -21.52
C GLN A 168 -27.08 29.63 -22.55
N ASP A 169 -27.99 30.48 -22.14
CA ASP A 169 -28.70 31.41 -23.07
C ASP A 169 -27.86 32.63 -23.42
N GLN A 170 -26.92 33.02 -22.57
CA GLN A 170 -26.07 34.17 -22.73
C GLN A 170 -24.89 33.88 -23.66
N ILE A 171 -24.35 34.94 -24.27
CA ILE A 171 -23.11 34.86 -25.07
C ILE A 171 -21.88 35.19 -24.20
N GLY A 172 -20.68 34.99 -24.76
CA GLY A 172 -19.42 35.37 -24.10
C GLY A 172 -18.83 34.32 -23.18
N ASP A 173 -19.33 33.08 -23.23
CA ASP A 173 -18.86 31.96 -22.47
C ASP A 173 -17.44 31.52 -22.88
N LYS A 174 -16.56 31.31 -21.89
CA LYS A 174 -15.17 30.91 -22.10
C LYS A 174 -15.04 29.39 -22.06
N LYS A 175 -14.85 28.80 -23.21
CA LYS A 175 -14.83 27.32 -23.37
C LYS A 175 -13.84 26.53 -22.48
N PRO A 176 -12.64 27.02 -22.10
CA PRO A 176 -11.72 26.23 -21.27
C PRO A 176 -12.20 25.95 -19.84
N ASP A 177 -13.09 26.80 -19.28
CA ASP A 177 -13.62 26.63 -17.92
C ASP A 177 -14.96 25.85 -17.86
N ASN A 178 -15.44 25.43 -19.03
CA ASN A 178 -16.67 24.64 -19.17
C ASN A 178 -16.50 23.14 -18.95
N THR A 179 -15.30 22.67 -18.67
CA THR A 179 -15.04 21.22 -18.49
C THR A 179 -14.16 20.97 -17.27
N SER A 180 -14.54 20.02 -16.46
CA SER A 180 -13.78 19.58 -15.30
C SER A 180 -13.80 18.06 -15.18
N SER A 181 -12.65 17.45 -14.91
CA SER A 181 -12.48 16.00 -14.83
C SER A 181 -11.83 15.59 -13.53
N VAL A 182 -12.27 14.46 -12.98
CA VAL A 182 -11.67 13.85 -11.80
C VAL A 182 -11.31 12.40 -12.10
N PRO A 183 -10.01 12.04 -12.04
CA PRO A 183 -9.58 10.65 -12.12
C PRO A 183 -9.80 9.95 -10.77
N LEU A 184 -10.16 8.67 -10.82
CA LEU A 184 -10.36 7.78 -9.69
C LEU A 184 -9.62 6.48 -9.98
N THR A 185 -8.59 6.16 -9.19
CA THR A 185 -7.90 4.88 -9.26
C THR A 185 -8.72 3.85 -8.50
N ALA A 186 -9.09 2.75 -9.16
CA ALA A 186 -9.86 1.66 -8.56
C ALA A 186 -9.03 0.38 -8.50
N GLY A 187 -9.10 -0.35 -7.39
CA GLY A 187 -8.43 -1.63 -7.26
C GLY A 187 -8.32 -2.11 -5.83
N TYR A 188 -7.79 -3.32 -5.70
CA TYR A 188 -7.53 -3.96 -4.42
C TYR A 188 -6.10 -3.72 -3.96
N THR A 189 -5.85 -4.01 -2.69
CA THR A 189 -4.53 -3.85 -2.06
C THR A 189 -4.00 -5.21 -1.58
N ILE A 190 -2.72 -5.45 -1.81
CA ILE A 190 -1.94 -6.45 -1.08
C ILE A 190 -0.97 -5.68 -0.20
N ALA A 191 -1.00 -5.92 1.10
CA ALA A 191 -0.13 -5.26 2.06
C ALA A 191 0.32 -6.20 3.17
N GLY A 192 1.40 -5.85 3.87
CA GLY A 192 1.92 -6.60 4.99
C GLY A 192 3.09 -5.88 5.64
N LYS A 193 3.80 -6.60 6.52
CA LYS A 193 5.00 -6.11 7.17
C LYS A 193 6.12 -7.14 7.17
N LEU A 194 7.36 -6.66 7.23
CA LEU A 194 8.54 -7.46 7.55
C LEU A 194 8.99 -7.14 8.98
N TYR A 195 9.26 -8.19 9.76
CA TYR A 195 9.56 -8.05 11.18
C TYR A 195 10.65 -9.03 11.65
N ASN A 196 11.32 -8.67 12.73
CA ASN A 196 12.30 -9.50 13.41
C ASN A 196 11.58 -10.44 14.39
N ASP A 197 11.39 -11.68 13.99
CA ASP A 197 10.80 -12.74 14.81
C ASP A 197 11.85 -13.24 15.83
N ALA A 198 12.15 -12.38 16.83
CA ALA A 198 13.27 -12.53 17.73
C ALA A 198 13.16 -13.72 18.68
N ASP A 199 11.96 -14.23 18.90
CA ASP A 199 11.65 -15.40 19.75
C ASP A 199 11.28 -16.66 18.94
N ALA A 200 11.31 -16.54 17.61
CA ALA A 200 10.88 -17.58 16.68
C ALA A 200 9.47 -18.13 16.98
N SER A 201 8.56 -17.24 17.36
CA SER A 201 7.17 -17.58 17.67
C SER A 201 6.34 -17.90 16.44
N PHE A 202 6.83 -17.51 15.25
CA PHE A 202 6.17 -17.65 13.96
C PHE A 202 4.83 -16.89 13.90
N ASN A 203 4.77 -15.73 14.54
CA ASN A 203 3.64 -14.82 14.47
C ASN A 203 4.11 -13.36 14.51
N SER A 204 3.38 -12.47 13.84
CA SER A 204 3.66 -11.05 13.83
C SER A 204 2.99 -10.36 15.01
N SER A 205 3.68 -10.16 16.12
CA SER A 205 3.20 -9.34 17.24
C SER A 205 3.56 -7.85 17.05
N ASP A 206 2.87 -6.96 17.75
CA ASP A 206 3.18 -5.51 17.72
C ASP A 206 4.47 -5.14 18.48
N SER A 207 5.00 -6.09 19.28
CA SER A 207 6.22 -5.89 20.05
C SER A 207 7.50 -6.22 19.27
N GLU A 208 7.39 -6.82 18.09
CA GLU A 208 8.52 -7.20 17.27
C GLU A 208 9.09 -6.04 16.47
N ALA A 209 10.42 -5.94 16.43
CA ALA A 209 11.10 -4.88 15.71
C ALA A 209 10.87 -4.99 14.20
N PRO A 210 10.54 -3.88 13.52
CA PRO A 210 10.32 -3.88 12.08
C PRO A 210 11.64 -3.98 11.30
N TYR A 211 11.59 -4.57 10.09
CA TYR A 211 12.63 -4.44 9.09
C TYR A 211 12.26 -3.36 8.07
N ALA A 212 12.83 -2.17 8.24
CA ALA A 212 12.71 -1.05 7.29
C ALA A 212 13.73 -1.15 6.15
N GLY A 213 13.39 -0.57 4.99
CA GLY A 213 14.31 -0.47 3.83
C GLY A 213 14.47 -1.77 3.05
N VAL A 214 13.61 -2.76 3.24
CA VAL A 214 13.62 -4.01 2.48
C VAL A 214 12.75 -3.89 1.25
N THR A 215 13.27 -4.29 0.09
CA THR A 215 12.49 -4.31 -1.16
C THR A 215 11.65 -5.58 -1.25
N VAL A 216 10.38 -5.39 -1.57
CA VAL A 216 9.40 -6.46 -1.85
C VAL A 216 8.91 -6.29 -3.28
N ALA A 217 8.79 -7.37 -4.03
CA ALA A 217 8.30 -7.39 -5.41
C ALA A 217 6.95 -8.10 -5.50
N LEU A 218 6.10 -7.63 -6.42
CA LEU A 218 4.85 -8.30 -6.76
C LEU A 218 4.98 -9.03 -8.10
N LEU A 219 4.72 -10.32 -8.08
CA LEU A 219 4.78 -11.20 -9.24
C LEU A 219 3.39 -11.75 -9.54
N LYS A 220 3.15 -12.12 -10.80
CA LYS A 220 2.02 -12.97 -11.19
C LYS A 220 2.29 -14.42 -10.76
N LYS A 221 1.26 -15.25 -10.79
CA LYS A 221 1.36 -16.67 -10.46
C LYS A 221 2.41 -17.44 -11.28
N ASP A 222 2.67 -17.00 -12.50
CA ASP A 222 3.68 -17.58 -13.40
C ASP A 222 5.11 -17.11 -13.10
N GLY A 223 5.31 -16.27 -12.07
CA GLY A 223 6.60 -15.70 -11.67
C GLY A 223 7.02 -14.47 -12.46
N THR A 224 6.24 -14.01 -13.43
CA THR A 224 6.54 -12.76 -14.15
C THR A 224 6.19 -11.54 -13.31
N PRO A 225 6.94 -10.42 -13.42
CA PRO A 225 6.61 -9.20 -12.68
C PRO A 225 5.22 -8.66 -13.03
N VAL A 226 4.49 -8.19 -12.02
CA VAL A 226 3.36 -7.30 -12.24
C VAL A 226 3.91 -5.93 -12.59
N LEU A 227 3.37 -5.30 -13.63
CA LEU A 227 3.84 -3.99 -14.08
C LEU A 227 2.89 -2.89 -13.61
N ASP A 228 3.46 -1.74 -13.27
CA ASP A 228 2.70 -0.53 -13.00
C ASP A 228 2.16 0.11 -14.30
N LYS A 229 1.45 1.24 -14.19
CA LYS A 229 0.90 2.00 -15.34
C LYS A 229 1.96 2.49 -16.33
N ASP A 230 3.22 2.60 -15.90
CA ASP A 230 4.34 3.09 -16.71
C ASP A 230 5.16 1.94 -17.30
N GLY A 231 4.76 0.69 -17.03
CA GLY A 231 5.41 -0.53 -17.53
C GLY A 231 6.60 -1.01 -16.70
N ASN A 232 6.82 -0.46 -15.49
CA ASN A 232 7.88 -0.89 -14.59
C ASN A 232 7.39 -2.02 -13.67
N PRO A 233 8.28 -2.94 -13.24
CA PRO A 233 7.95 -3.92 -12.21
C PRO A 233 7.45 -3.27 -10.93
N MET A 234 6.32 -3.73 -10.40
CA MET A 234 5.78 -3.26 -9.14
C MET A 234 6.65 -3.76 -7.99
N THR A 235 7.31 -2.82 -7.31
CA THR A 235 8.08 -3.07 -6.10
C THR A 235 7.67 -2.07 -5.02
N ALA A 236 7.82 -2.47 -3.76
CA ALA A 236 7.63 -1.60 -2.60
C ALA A 236 8.84 -1.72 -1.68
N VAL A 237 9.20 -0.65 -1.00
CA VAL A 237 10.23 -0.66 0.04
C VAL A 237 9.54 -0.50 1.38
N THR A 238 9.89 -1.35 2.36
CA THR A 238 9.29 -1.27 3.68
C THR A 238 9.62 0.06 4.37
N ASP A 239 8.62 0.66 4.99
CA ASP A 239 8.73 1.90 5.77
C ASP A 239 9.39 1.69 7.14
N ALA A 240 9.41 2.73 7.98
CA ALA A 240 10.00 2.68 9.33
C ALA A 240 9.29 1.68 10.26
N GLU A 241 8.04 1.37 10.01
CA GLU A 241 7.23 0.38 10.71
C GLU A 241 7.31 -1.02 10.05
N GLY A 242 8.19 -1.19 9.06
CA GLY A 242 8.35 -2.44 8.31
C GLY A 242 7.22 -2.75 7.33
N LYS A 243 6.29 -1.81 7.10
CA LYS A 243 5.11 -2.02 6.26
C LYS A 243 5.39 -1.80 4.79
N TYR A 244 4.70 -2.54 3.94
CA TYR A 244 4.68 -2.36 2.49
C TYR A 244 3.26 -2.53 1.94
N SER A 245 3.00 -1.98 0.75
CA SER A 245 1.73 -2.14 0.07
C SER A 245 1.84 -2.08 -1.45
N PHE A 246 1.04 -2.88 -2.13
CA PHE A 246 0.76 -2.83 -3.56
C PHE A 246 -0.71 -2.50 -3.75
N VAL A 247 -1.01 -1.47 -4.52
CA VAL A 247 -2.33 -0.87 -4.61
C VAL A 247 -2.84 -0.83 -6.04
N GLY A 248 -4.16 -0.68 -6.22
CA GLY A 248 -4.76 -0.59 -7.54
C GLY A 248 -4.76 -1.92 -8.30
N LEU A 249 -4.75 -3.05 -7.60
CA LEU A 249 -4.63 -4.36 -8.22
C LEU A 249 -5.99 -4.89 -8.70
N PRO A 250 -6.06 -5.53 -9.89
CA PRO A 250 -7.22 -6.31 -10.31
C PRO A 250 -7.38 -7.60 -9.51
N LEU A 251 -8.51 -8.28 -9.70
CA LEU A 251 -8.70 -9.65 -9.23
C LEU A 251 -7.65 -10.55 -9.89
N GLY A 252 -7.10 -11.49 -9.13
CA GLY A 252 -6.09 -12.40 -9.67
C GLY A 252 -5.29 -13.15 -8.60
N GLU A 253 -4.38 -14.00 -9.09
CA GLU A 253 -3.41 -14.71 -8.26
C GLU A 253 -2.03 -14.05 -8.40
N TYR A 254 -1.41 -13.81 -7.26
CA TYR A 254 -0.14 -13.11 -7.13
C TYR A 254 0.83 -13.88 -6.25
N THR A 255 2.11 -13.56 -6.39
CA THR A 255 3.15 -13.96 -5.44
C THR A 255 3.87 -12.71 -4.96
N VAL A 256 3.87 -12.49 -3.65
CA VAL A 256 4.71 -11.46 -3.00
C VAL A 256 6.07 -12.08 -2.73
N SER A 257 7.15 -11.41 -3.08
CA SER A 257 8.51 -11.89 -2.94
C SER A 257 9.42 -10.87 -2.28
N VAL A 258 10.11 -11.26 -1.21
CA VAL A 258 11.17 -10.45 -0.61
C VAL A 258 12.39 -10.51 -1.52
N VAL A 259 12.89 -9.34 -1.95
CA VAL A 259 14.05 -9.23 -2.85
C VAL A 259 15.34 -9.21 -2.02
N ASP A 260 16.35 -9.97 -2.46
CA ASP A 260 17.64 -10.07 -1.79
C ASP A 260 17.57 -10.34 -0.27
N PRO A 261 16.90 -11.43 0.17
CA PRO A 261 16.70 -11.70 1.59
C PRO A 261 17.98 -12.03 2.36
N THR A 262 19.14 -12.02 1.68
CA THR A 262 20.46 -12.29 2.26
C THR A 262 21.34 -11.06 2.39
N SER A 263 20.84 -9.88 1.99
CA SER A 263 21.61 -8.63 1.98
C SER A 263 20.89 -7.51 2.74
N GLY A 264 21.56 -6.35 2.89
CA GLY A 264 20.99 -5.17 3.52
C GLY A 264 20.47 -5.42 4.94
N PRO A 265 19.26 -4.96 5.28
CA PRO A 265 18.68 -5.15 6.62
C PRO A 265 18.48 -6.61 7.03
N LEU A 266 18.38 -7.53 6.06
CA LEU A 266 18.18 -8.95 6.29
C LEU A 266 19.47 -9.77 6.27
N ALA A 267 20.64 -9.12 6.16
CA ALA A 267 21.93 -9.81 6.15
C ALA A 267 22.12 -10.69 7.41
N GLY A 268 22.46 -11.96 7.20
CA GLY A 268 22.67 -12.95 8.27
C GLY A 268 21.38 -13.44 8.93
N THR A 269 20.21 -13.08 8.42
CA THR A 269 18.93 -13.63 8.91
C THR A 269 18.45 -14.82 8.10
N LYS A 270 17.47 -15.52 8.64
CA LYS A 270 16.73 -16.60 8.00
C LYS A 270 15.22 -16.31 8.11
N PRO A 271 14.43 -16.65 7.07
CA PRO A 271 12.98 -16.51 7.16
C PRO A 271 12.39 -17.48 8.17
N THR A 272 11.48 -17.00 9.00
CA THR A 272 10.70 -17.83 9.93
C THR A 272 9.28 -18.02 9.44
N GLU A 273 8.54 -16.94 9.28
CA GLU A 273 7.15 -16.94 8.83
C GLU A 273 7.01 -16.28 7.46
N ALA A 274 6.06 -16.79 6.67
CA ALA A 274 5.45 -16.12 5.53
C ALA A 274 3.96 -16.39 5.56
N TYR A 275 3.16 -15.51 4.95
CA TYR A 275 1.70 -15.61 4.88
C TYR A 275 1.18 -17.01 4.48
N THR A 276 1.88 -17.71 3.61
CA THR A 276 1.52 -19.07 3.16
C THR A 276 2.47 -20.17 3.61
N GLY A 277 3.09 -20.03 4.77
CA GLY A 277 3.94 -21.07 5.36
C GLY A 277 5.19 -20.55 6.04
N ARG A 278 6.01 -21.48 6.54
CA ARG A 278 7.25 -21.19 7.27
C ARG A 278 8.47 -21.31 6.37
N TYR A 279 9.57 -20.64 6.76
CA TYR A 279 10.89 -20.72 6.10
C TYR A 279 10.89 -20.28 4.63
N LYS A 280 10.00 -19.32 4.27
CA LYS A 280 9.85 -18.83 2.92
C LYS A 280 10.06 -17.32 2.85
N THR A 281 10.56 -16.87 1.70
CA THR A 281 10.70 -15.46 1.33
C THR A 281 9.65 -15.03 0.31
N THR A 282 8.69 -15.91 0.00
CA THR A 282 7.59 -15.68 -0.94
C THR A 282 6.27 -16.10 -0.33
N ALA A 283 5.20 -15.43 -0.74
CA ALA A 283 3.84 -15.73 -0.32
C ALA A 283 2.88 -15.67 -1.50
N ASP A 284 2.12 -16.73 -1.72
CA ASP A 284 1.04 -16.75 -2.71
C ASP A 284 -0.20 -16.07 -2.14
N VAL A 285 -0.80 -15.18 -2.92
CA VAL A 285 -1.95 -14.35 -2.53
C VAL A 285 -2.99 -14.37 -3.63
N THR A 286 -4.25 -14.57 -3.26
CA THR A 286 -5.38 -14.49 -4.20
C THR A 286 -6.29 -13.34 -3.83
N ILE A 287 -6.47 -12.39 -4.74
CA ILE A 287 -7.51 -11.36 -4.67
C ILE A 287 -8.72 -11.88 -5.43
N ALA A 288 -9.82 -12.12 -4.70
CA ALA A 288 -11.11 -12.49 -5.25
C ALA A 288 -12.19 -11.54 -4.75
N GLU A 289 -13.35 -11.46 -5.41
CA GLU A 289 -14.47 -10.59 -4.95
C GLU A 289 -14.88 -10.88 -3.50
N ALA A 290 -14.83 -12.15 -3.10
CA ALA A 290 -15.21 -12.58 -1.75
C ALA A 290 -14.16 -12.23 -0.69
N THR A 291 -12.89 -12.13 -1.04
CA THR A 291 -11.78 -11.85 -0.11
C THR A 291 -11.40 -10.37 -0.09
N GLY A 292 -11.61 -9.66 -1.20
CA GLY A 292 -11.21 -8.27 -1.32
C GLY A 292 -9.69 -8.08 -1.22
N SER A 293 -9.29 -6.96 -0.60
CA SER A 293 -7.88 -6.66 -0.31
C SER A 293 -7.31 -7.61 0.75
N VAL A 294 -6.04 -7.97 0.63
CA VAL A 294 -5.32 -8.84 1.56
C VAL A 294 -4.21 -8.04 2.25
N ILE A 295 -4.34 -7.78 3.55
CA ILE A 295 -3.53 -6.77 4.26
C ILE A 295 -2.53 -7.35 5.29
N ASP A 296 -2.50 -8.68 5.49
CA ASP A 296 -1.65 -9.33 6.49
C ASP A 296 -0.64 -10.29 5.85
N VAL A 297 -0.08 -9.92 4.69
CA VAL A 297 0.95 -10.70 4.00
C VAL A 297 2.30 -10.42 4.63
N ASN A 298 2.52 -11.00 5.81
CA ASN A 298 3.68 -10.73 6.65
C ASN A 298 4.82 -11.72 6.41
N PHE A 299 6.07 -11.27 6.70
CA PHE A 299 7.29 -12.08 6.67
C PHE A 299 8.11 -11.82 7.92
N GLY A 300 8.38 -12.90 8.67
CA GLY A 300 9.27 -12.91 9.81
C GLY A 300 10.67 -13.37 9.43
N PHE A 301 11.68 -12.76 10.04
CA PHE A 301 13.08 -13.15 9.90
C PHE A 301 13.76 -13.14 11.26
N VAL A 302 14.71 -14.05 11.45
CA VAL A 302 15.49 -14.19 12.70
C VAL A 302 16.96 -14.31 12.39
N LYS A 303 17.85 -13.82 13.27
CA LYS A 303 19.27 -14.17 13.24
C LYS A 303 19.46 -15.53 13.92
N PRO A 304 19.97 -16.55 13.22
CA PRO A 304 20.21 -17.83 13.83
C PRO A 304 21.23 -17.76 14.95
N ALA A 305 21.09 -18.65 15.90
CA ALA A 305 22.04 -18.87 16.99
C ALA A 305 22.86 -20.13 16.77
N SER A 306 23.87 -20.34 17.60
CA SER A 306 24.67 -21.54 17.65
C SER A 306 25.01 -21.93 19.09
N VAL A 307 25.23 -23.24 19.31
CA VAL A 307 25.77 -23.76 20.57
C VAL A 307 26.82 -24.83 20.27
N GLY A 308 27.90 -24.78 20.94
CA GLY A 308 29.00 -25.73 20.82
C GLY A 308 30.07 -25.48 21.86
N ASP A 309 31.09 -26.19 21.86
CA ASP A 309 32.44 -25.95 22.31
C ASP A 309 33.25 -27.23 22.34
N TYR A 310 33.67 -27.71 23.50
CA TYR A 310 34.83 -28.55 23.65
C TYR A 310 34.54 -29.77 24.55
N THR A 311 35.25 -30.86 24.23
CA THR A 311 35.23 -32.07 25.07
C THR A 311 36.68 -32.51 25.36
N TRP A 312 36.99 -32.87 26.60
CA TRP A 312 38.35 -33.24 27.04
C TRP A 312 38.40 -34.45 27.95
N MET A 313 39.60 -35.01 28.12
CA MET A 313 39.89 -35.99 29.14
C MET A 313 40.35 -35.27 30.40
N ASP A 314 39.54 -35.28 31.43
CA ASP A 314 39.86 -34.77 32.74
C ASP A 314 40.78 -35.82 33.45
N VAL A 315 42.09 -35.53 33.39
CA VAL A 315 43.12 -36.45 33.86
C VAL A 315 43.29 -36.35 35.39
N ASN A 316 43.17 -35.15 35.94
CA ASN A 316 43.31 -34.87 37.35
C ASN A 316 42.01 -35.07 38.16
N ARG A 317 40.84 -35.17 37.48
CA ARG A 317 39.49 -35.41 38.04
C ARG A 317 38.96 -34.25 38.84
N ASP A 318 39.36 -33.06 38.53
CA ASP A 318 38.84 -31.86 39.23
C ASP A 318 37.63 -31.22 38.57
N GLY A 319 37.27 -31.67 37.35
CA GLY A 319 36.11 -31.17 36.61
C GLY A 319 36.35 -29.87 35.84
N LEU A 320 37.58 -29.38 35.85
CA LEU A 320 38.01 -28.16 35.13
C LEU A 320 38.80 -28.51 33.87
N GLN A 321 38.71 -27.66 32.88
CA GLN A 321 39.50 -27.79 31.65
C GLN A 321 40.88 -27.17 31.83
N ASP A 322 41.91 -27.99 31.98
CA ASP A 322 43.28 -27.53 32.11
C ASP A 322 44.01 -27.53 30.74
N ALA A 323 44.99 -26.61 30.62
CA ALA A 323 45.68 -26.37 29.36
C ALA A 323 46.53 -27.60 28.87
N ASP A 324 46.87 -28.51 29.80
CA ASP A 324 47.65 -29.71 29.53
C ASP A 324 46.77 -30.99 29.38
N GLU A 325 45.48 -30.83 29.48
CA GLU A 325 44.53 -31.94 29.29
C GLU A 325 44.24 -32.19 27.82
N PRO A 326 44.23 -33.48 27.39
CA PRO A 326 44.00 -33.80 26.00
C PRO A 326 42.53 -33.70 25.60
N ALA A 327 42.29 -33.26 24.36
CA ALA A 327 40.98 -33.29 23.74
C ALA A 327 40.38 -34.73 23.75
N LEU A 328 39.08 -34.86 23.87
CA LEU A 328 38.36 -36.12 23.76
C LEU A 328 37.53 -36.18 22.44
N PRO A 329 38.06 -36.77 21.35
CA PRO A 329 37.31 -37.00 20.15
C PRO A 329 36.32 -38.15 20.29
N GLY A 330 35.32 -38.22 19.43
CA GLY A 330 34.40 -39.35 19.33
C GLY A 330 33.25 -39.32 20.32
N VAL A 331 33.07 -38.26 21.08
CA VAL A 331 31.86 -38.04 21.90
C VAL A 331 30.66 -37.76 20.99
N THR A 332 29.60 -38.53 21.15
CA THR A 332 28.34 -38.26 20.45
C THR A 332 27.55 -37.18 21.21
N VAL A 333 27.28 -36.06 20.53
CA VAL A 333 26.53 -34.95 21.09
C VAL A 333 25.16 -34.85 20.41
N THR A 334 24.10 -34.78 21.20
CA THR A 334 22.72 -34.71 20.72
C THR A 334 22.05 -33.44 21.24
N LEU A 335 21.35 -32.73 20.36
CA LEU A 335 20.55 -31.55 20.68
C LEU A 335 19.06 -31.88 20.62
N THR A 336 18.33 -31.52 21.68
CA THR A 336 16.87 -31.63 21.74
C THR A 336 16.28 -30.30 22.21
N ARG A 337 14.98 -30.10 22.03
CA ARG A 337 14.25 -29.05 22.76
C ARG A 337 14.21 -29.39 24.24
N ALA A 338 13.94 -28.39 25.10
CA ALA A 338 13.87 -28.63 26.57
C ALA A 338 12.84 -29.69 26.96
N ASP A 339 11.78 -29.88 26.19
CA ASP A 339 10.76 -30.91 26.36
C ASP A 339 11.17 -32.30 25.81
N GLY A 340 12.37 -32.42 25.26
CA GLY A 340 12.90 -33.65 24.65
C GLY A 340 12.50 -33.89 23.19
N SER A 341 11.74 -32.96 22.56
CA SER A 341 11.36 -33.08 21.16
C SER A 341 12.56 -32.83 20.24
N ALA A 342 12.43 -33.32 18.99
CA ALA A 342 13.45 -33.10 17.96
C ALA A 342 13.57 -31.64 17.58
N VAL A 343 14.80 -31.21 17.23
CA VAL A 343 15.12 -29.85 16.80
C VAL A 343 15.07 -29.78 15.28
N THR A 344 14.47 -28.68 14.78
CA THR A 344 14.65 -28.19 13.40
C THR A 344 15.48 -26.91 13.42
N ASP A 345 16.37 -26.76 12.45
CA ASP A 345 17.19 -25.56 12.27
C ASP A 345 16.35 -24.37 11.73
N ALA A 346 16.97 -23.20 11.64
CA ALA A 346 16.34 -21.99 11.12
C ALA A 346 16.05 -22.04 9.59
N SER A 347 16.37 -23.12 8.92
CA SER A 347 16.01 -23.40 7.52
C SER A 347 14.93 -24.48 7.40
N GLY A 348 14.44 -25.00 8.55
CA GLY A 348 13.43 -26.05 8.61
C GLY A 348 13.96 -27.47 8.45
N ASN A 349 15.27 -27.70 8.51
CA ASN A 349 15.86 -29.00 8.40
C ASN A 349 16.01 -29.67 9.79
N PRO A 350 15.88 -31.01 9.89
CA PRO A 350 16.18 -31.71 11.12
C PRO A 350 17.62 -31.53 11.54
N VAL A 351 17.88 -31.27 12.84
CA VAL A 351 19.22 -31.21 13.42
C VAL A 351 19.62 -32.63 13.86
N ALA A 352 20.69 -33.16 13.28
CA ALA A 352 21.21 -34.48 13.62
C ALA A 352 22.22 -34.39 14.78
N ALA A 353 22.44 -35.51 15.47
CA ALA A 353 23.55 -35.63 16.40
C ALA A 353 24.90 -35.42 15.67
N VAL A 354 25.87 -34.84 16.37
CA VAL A 354 27.23 -34.64 15.89
C VAL A 354 28.21 -35.49 16.73
N THR A 355 29.40 -35.71 16.18
CA THR A 355 30.48 -36.38 16.91
C THR A 355 31.65 -35.42 17.01
N THR A 356 32.26 -35.29 18.18
CA THR A 356 33.39 -34.39 18.39
C THR A 356 34.59 -34.75 17.49
N ASP A 357 35.22 -33.74 16.94
CA ASP A 357 36.36 -33.88 16.02
C ASP A 357 37.66 -34.29 16.72
N ALA A 358 38.75 -34.40 15.98
CA ALA A 358 40.07 -34.76 16.52
C ALA A 358 40.61 -33.77 17.58
N ASN A 359 40.05 -32.56 17.63
CA ASN A 359 40.38 -31.54 18.60
C ASN A 359 39.32 -31.42 19.72
N GLY A 360 38.41 -32.39 19.85
CA GLY A 360 37.36 -32.39 20.84
C GLY A 360 36.23 -31.41 20.59
N LYS A 361 36.19 -30.74 19.43
CA LYS A 361 35.21 -29.71 19.14
C LYS A 361 33.91 -30.24 18.53
N TYR A 362 32.81 -29.57 18.90
CA TYR A 362 31.49 -29.77 18.28
C TYR A 362 30.76 -28.44 18.17
N VAL A 363 29.81 -28.33 17.25
CA VAL A 363 28.92 -27.17 17.11
C VAL A 363 27.61 -27.58 16.46
N PHE A 364 26.52 -26.97 16.95
CA PHE A 364 25.23 -26.94 16.29
C PHE A 364 25.00 -25.50 15.83
N GLU A 365 24.91 -25.29 14.53
CA GLU A 365 24.73 -23.98 13.91
C GLU A 365 23.31 -23.81 13.36
N ASN A 366 22.99 -22.58 12.95
CA ASN A 366 21.74 -22.24 12.28
C ASN A 366 20.49 -22.59 13.14
N LEU A 367 20.59 -22.40 14.45
CA LEU A 367 19.51 -22.72 15.39
C LEU A 367 18.54 -21.54 15.54
N LEU A 368 17.25 -21.85 15.75
CA LEU A 368 16.28 -20.86 16.18
C LEU A 368 16.51 -20.48 17.64
N PRO A 369 16.18 -19.26 18.09
CA PRO A 369 16.10 -18.94 19.52
C PRO A 369 15.20 -19.92 20.29
N GLY A 370 15.49 -20.09 21.58
CA GLY A 370 14.68 -20.97 22.44
C GLY A 370 15.48 -21.83 23.39
N ASP A 371 14.78 -22.70 24.11
CA ASP A 371 15.34 -23.57 25.14
C ASP A 371 15.70 -24.91 24.55
N TYR A 372 16.95 -25.32 24.84
CA TYR A 372 17.54 -26.56 24.36
C TYR A 372 18.16 -27.39 25.49
N LYS A 373 18.36 -28.66 25.18
CA LYS A 373 19.17 -29.58 25.99
C LYS A 373 20.24 -30.21 25.12
N VAL A 374 21.50 -29.98 25.47
CA VAL A 374 22.65 -30.68 24.92
C VAL A 374 22.91 -31.91 25.75
N SER A 375 23.13 -33.09 25.14
CA SER A 375 23.41 -34.34 25.84
C SER A 375 24.64 -35.02 25.22
N PHE A 376 25.54 -35.47 26.06
CA PHE A 376 26.79 -36.09 25.69
C PHE A 376 26.78 -37.60 25.98
N GLN A 377 27.25 -38.37 25.01
CA GLN A 377 27.51 -39.81 25.18
C GLN A 377 29.01 -40.06 24.97
N ALA A 378 29.69 -40.30 26.05
CA ALA A 378 31.14 -40.59 26.01
C ALA A 378 31.43 -41.85 25.20
N PRO A 379 32.61 -41.98 24.58
CA PRO A 379 33.08 -43.21 23.98
C PRO A 379 33.25 -44.30 25.04
N ALA A 380 33.29 -45.57 24.59
CA ALA A 380 33.52 -46.72 25.51
C ALA A 380 34.82 -46.55 26.31
N GLY A 381 34.77 -46.75 27.60
CA GLY A 381 35.92 -46.56 28.51
C GLY A 381 36.02 -45.16 29.14
N TYR A 382 35.05 -44.33 28.91
CA TYR A 382 34.96 -42.99 29.52
C TYR A 382 33.59 -42.76 30.16
N GLU A 383 33.56 -41.96 31.22
CA GLU A 383 32.34 -41.47 31.88
C GLU A 383 32.48 -39.99 32.18
N ALA A 384 31.36 -39.28 32.37
CA ALA A 384 31.36 -37.84 32.70
C ALA A 384 32.14 -37.57 33.99
N THR A 385 32.97 -36.55 34.03
CA THR A 385 33.61 -36.06 35.24
C THR A 385 32.63 -35.25 36.11
N THR A 386 33.12 -34.71 37.22
CA THR A 386 32.39 -33.80 38.10
C THR A 386 31.91 -32.61 37.32
N SER A 387 30.60 -32.28 37.38
CA SER A 387 30.02 -31.13 36.76
C SER A 387 30.04 -29.91 37.66
N GLU A 388 30.11 -28.70 37.06
CA GLU A 388 29.99 -27.40 37.72
C GLU A 388 31.04 -27.26 38.83
N ALA A 389 32.29 -27.64 38.55
CA ALA A 389 33.37 -27.67 39.54
C ALA A 389 34.00 -26.28 39.82
N GLY A 390 33.78 -25.29 38.95
CA GLY A 390 34.32 -23.94 39.03
C GLY A 390 33.27 -22.86 39.00
N ASP A 391 33.73 -21.60 39.04
CA ASP A 391 32.87 -20.42 38.86
C ASP A 391 32.82 -19.96 37.40
N ASP A 392 33.64 -20.53 36.52
CA ASP A 392 33.71 -20.21 35.09
C ASP A 392 33.08 -21.33 34.26
N ARG A 393 31.87 -21.09 33.79
CA ARG A 393 31.08 -22.02 32.99
C ARG A 393 31.73 -22.39 31.65
N ALA A 394 32.64 -21.55 31.17
CA ALA A 394 33.35 -21.82 29.91
C ALA A 394 34.63 -22.65 30.11
N ALA A 395 34.91 -23.09 31.34
CA ALA A 395 36.10 -23.85 31.69
C ALA A 395 35.76 -25.04 32.62
N ASP A 396 34.49 -25.28 32.94
CA ASP A 396 34.05 -26.40 33.75
C ASP A 396 33.24 -27.42 32.90
N SER A 397 33.15 -28.66 33.40
CA SER A 397 32.29 -29.67 32.77
C SER A 397 30.83 -29.43 33.12
N ASN A 398 29.96 -29.34 32.11
CA ASN A 398 28.51 -29.28 32.33
C ASN A 398 27.88 -30.68 32.56
N GLY A 399 28.70 -31.73 32.63
CA GLY A 399 28.25 -33.11 32.86
C GLY A 399 27.61 -33.74 31.62
N ALA A 400 26.93 -34.91 31.83
CA ALA A 400 26.37 -35.68 30.73
C ALA A 400 25.23 -34.96 29.98
N SER A 401 24.68 -33.87 30.51
CA SER A 401 23.72 -33.03 29.79
C SER A 401 23.59 -31.64 30.42
N ALA A 402 23.40 -30.63 29.59
CA ALA A 402 23.19 -29.23 29.99
C ALA A 402 21.96 -28.63 29.32
N SER A 403 21.28 -27.73 30.04
CA SER A 403 20.24 -26.89 29.46
C SER A 403 20.83 -25.54 29.04
N VAL A 404 20.40 -25.03 27.87
CA VAL A 404 20.83 -23.75 27.33
C VAL A 404 19.65 -23.02 26.72
N THR A 405 19.56 -21.71 27.00
CA THR A 405 18.60 -20.79 26.34
C THR A 405 19.36 -19.96 25.35
N LEU A 406 19.03 -20.08 24.06
CA LEU A 406 19.65 -19.29 23.01
C LEU A 406 18.76 -18.09 22.64
N VAL A 407 19.33 -16.91 22.54
CA VAL A 407 18.71 -15.75 21.96
C VAL A 407 19.18 -15.56 20.52
N GLN A 408 18.45 -14.78 19.72
CA GLN A 408 18.81 -14.59 18.32
C GLN A 408 20.25 -14.05 18.15
N GLY A 409 20.97 -14.64 17.20
CA GLY A 409 22.34 -14.25 16.87
C GLY A 409 23.38 -14.59 17.92
N GLN A 410 23.02 -15.29 19.00
CA GLN A 410 23.95 -15.73 20.03
C GLN A 410 24.80 -16.91 19.53
N THR A 411 26.08 -16.88 19.87
CA THR A 411 26.95 -18.05 19.90
C THR A 411 27.18 -18.38 21.37
N ASP A 412 26.81 -19.59 21.79
CA ASP A 412 27.06 -20.09 23.14
C ASP A 412 28.16 -21.15 23.05
N ASP A 413 29.32 -20.83 23.59
CA ASP A 413 30.54 -21.64 23.63
C ASP A 413 30.91 -21.97 25.09
N THR A 414 29.89 -22.18 25.94
CA THR A 414 30.05 -22.51 27.36
C THR A 414 29.49 -23.86 27.75
N ILE A 415 29.21 -24.72 26.76
CA ILE A 415 28.63 -26.06 27.03
C ILE A 415 29.70 -27.11 26.74
N ASP A 416 30.40 -27.48 27.79
CA ASP A 416 31.58 -28.30 27.76
C ASP A 416 31.38 -29.66 28.41
N PHE A 417 32.17 -30.67 28.00
CA PHE A 417 32.08 -32.01 28.54
C PHE A 417 33.45 -32.58 28.86
N GLY A 418 33.77 -32.65 30.15
CA GLY A 418 34.92 -33.40 30.67
C GLY A 418 34.57 -34.85 30.96
N ALA A 419 35.47 -35.74 30.65
CA ALA A 419 35.31 -37.16 30.89
C ALA A 419 36.53 -37.81 31.51
N VAL A 420 36.31 -38.72 32.42
CA VAL A 420 37.35 -39.53 33.08
C VAL A 420 37.39 -40.96 32.51
N GLY A 421 38.57 -41.49 32.38
CA GLY A 421 38.72 -42.87 31.96
C GLY A 421 38.23 -43.86 33.04
N THR A 422 37.40 -44.82 32.62
CA THR A 422 36.99 -45.95 33.48
C THR A 422 38.02 -47.08 33.35
N GLY A 423 39.01 -47.07 34.23
CA GLY A 423 40.05 -48.14 34.27
C GLY A 423 39.46 -49.42 34.79
N VAL A 424 39.65 -50.54 34.06
CA VAL A 424 39.43 -51.87 34.57
C VAL A 424 40.77 -52.42 35.07
N ILE A 425 40.91 -52.63 36.40
CA ILE A 425 42.05 -53.34 36.93
C ILE A 425 41.78 -54.84 36.63
N GLY A 426 42.41 -55.33 35.60
CA GLY A 426 42.41 -56.79 35.31
C GLY A 426 43.37 -57.50 36.27
N ASP A 427 42.86 -58.45 37.00
CA ASP A 427 43.66 -59.38 37.80
C ASP A 427 44.22 -60.40 36.83
N GLN A 428 45.53 -60.35 36.60
CA GLN A 428 46.25 -61.46 36.04
C GLN A 428 46.92 -62.20 37.18
N LEU A 429 46.38 -63.37 37.52
CA LEU A 429 47.07 -64.39 38.29
C LEU A 429 47.96 -65.20 37.37
#